data_e55edfd0676021d996ab1ceee1183f8b
#
_entry.id   e55edfd0676021d996ab1ceee1183f8b
#
_cell.length_a   1.000
_cell.length_b   1.000
_cell.length_c   1.000
_cell.angle_alpha   90.00
_cell.angle_beta   90.00
_cell.angle_gamma   90.00
#
_symmetry.space_group_name_H-M   'P 1'
#
loop_
_entity.id
_entity.type
_entity.pdbx_description
1 polymer ?
#
loop_
_entity_poly.entity_id
_entity_poly.type
_entity_poly.pdbx_seq_one_letter_code
_entity_poly.pdbx_strand_id
1 'polypeptide(L)'
;MAQQELSVKRIGPIAIIAIVVILLVVFWSRMTVTINSGEGGVLFRTLTNGVDTERTYGEGFHFLAPWNKMIVYNVRQQEIAEEMNVLSSNGLEIKADVSAWYRPSYPELGLLHQQIGKSYLRVVVIPALRASARSVIGRYTPEQIYSTKRDAIQDEIFEETKLILAEKFVDLDNILIRSIILPPTIKSAIESKLKQEQESLEYEFKLQKAEKEAERQRIDASGKAAANKILNASLTDKILREKGIFATLELAKSPNTKVVVIGNSKDGMPLILGDSK
;
A
#
# COMPACT_ATOMS: atom_id res chain seq x y z
N MET A 1 23.11 -35.18 86.62
CA MET A 1 23.42 -34.39 85.43
C MET A 1 23.53 -35.36 84.28
N ALA A 2 22.48 -35.53 83.52
CA ALA A 2 22.45 -36.41 82.28
C ALA A 2 22.82 -35.54 81.11
N GLN A 3 23.98 -35.70 80.56
CA GLN A 3 24.38 -35.11 79.29
C GLN A 3 23.65 -35.89 78.21
N GLN A 4 22.74 -35.22 77.53
CA GLN A 4 22.20 -35.67 76.26
C GLN A 4 23.26 -35.59 75.18
N GLU A 5 23.96 -36.65 74.90
CA GLU A 5 24.75 -36.79 73.66
C GLU A 5 23.74 -36.82 72.52
N LEU A 6 23.49 -35.66 71.97
CA LEU A 6 22.83 -35.52 70.65
C LEU A 6 23.62 -36.30 69.64
N SER A 7 23.12 -37.47 69.23
CA SER A 7 23.80 -38.40 68.37
C SER A 7 24.06 -37.79 66.99
N VAL A 8 25.22 -37.21 66.77
CA VAL A 8 25.77 -36.67 65.50
C VAL A 8 25.67 -37.68 64.33
N LYS A 9 25.54 -38.96 64.62
CA LYS A 9 25.37 -40.05 63.65
C LYS A 9 24.04 -40.04 62.87
N ARG A 10 22.98 -39.34 63.31
CA ARG A 10 21.68 -39.26 62.63
C ARG A 10 21.52 -37.95 61.86
N ILE A 11 22.31 -36.91 62.14
CA ILE A 11 22.24 -35.59 61.49
C ILE A 11 22.90 -35.65 60.11
N GLY A 12 23.94 -36.47 59.94
CA GLY A 12 24.68 -36.57 58.65
C GLY A 12 23.82 -36.95 57.47
N PRO A 13 23.05 -38.07 57.53
CA PRO A 13 22.22 -38.47 56.37
C PRO A 13 21.08 -37.49 56.09
N ILE A 14 20.50 -36.86 57.11
CA ILE A 14 19.42 -35.86 56.94
C ILE A 14 20.01 -34.57 56.32
N ALA A 15 21.16 -34.12 56.76
CA ALA A 15 21.83 -32.98 56.16
C ALA A 15 22.21 -33.23 54.66
N ILE A 16 22.67 -34.43 54.33
CA ILE A 16 22.98 -34.80 52.95
C ILE A 16 21.70 -34.80 52.11
N ILE A 17 20.60 -35.37 52.58
CA ILE A 17 19.30 -35.35 51.90
C ILE A 17 18.83 -33.91 51.70
N ALA A 18 18.93 -33.04 52.72
CA ALA A 18 18.56 -31.64 52.63
C ALA A 18 19.38 -30.90 51.55
N ILE A 19 20.69 -31.12 51.53
CA ILE A 19 21.59 -30.56 50.53
C ILE A 19 21.22 -31.04 49.13
N VAL A 20 20.93 -32.33 48.94
CA VAL A 20 20.51 -32.90 47.67
C VAL A 20 19.18 -32.30 47.22
N VAL A 21 18.21 -32.14 48.11
CA VAL A 21 16.92 -31.50 47.81
C VAL A 21 17.13 -30.03 47.41
N ILE A 22 17.93 -29.29 48.12
CA ILE A 22 18.27 -27.90 47.80
C ILE A 22 18.95 -27.81 46.43
N LEU A 23 19.91 -28.69 46.12
CA LEU A 23 20.56 -28.77 44.85
C LEU A 23 19.54 -29.12 43.75
N LEU A 24 18.65 -30.09 43.95
CA LEU A 24 17.59 -30.44 43.02
C LEU A 24 16.67 -29.25 42.71
N VAL A 25 16.26 -28.47 43.72
CA VAL A 25 15.42 -27.29 43.58
C VAL A 25 16.14 -26.19 42.81
N VAL A 26 17.41 -25.94 43.12
CA VAL A 26 18.23 -24.93 42.43
C VAL A 26 18.50 -25.34 40.98
N PHE A 27 18.77 -26.61 40.69
CA PHE A 27 18.96 -27.12 39.34
C PHE A 27 17.66 -27.18 38.56
N TRP A 28 16.51 -27.46 39.22
CA TRP A 28 15.22 -27.52 38.58
C TRP A 28 14.87 -26.24 37.80
N SER A 29 15.08 -25.09 38.42
CA SER A 29 14.83 -23.78 37.80
C SER A 29 15.75 -23.47 36.60
N ARG A 30 16.89 -24.13 36.51
CA ARG A 30 17.83 -24.00 35.36
C ARG A 30 17.63 -25.05 34.28
N MET A 31 16.91 -26.13 34.59
CA MET A 31 16.66 -27.23 33.66
C MET A 31 15.39 -27.06 32.85
N THR A 32 14.56 -26.10 33.19
CA THR A 32 13.26 -25.90 32.57
C THR A 32 13.20 -24.53 31.90
N VAL A 33 12.77 -24.52 30.62
CA VAL A 33 12.53 -23.31 29.86
C VAL A 33 11.18 -23.43 29.16
N THR A 34 10.34 -22.43 29.30
CA THR A 34 9.09 -22.33 28.56
C THR A 34 9.28 -21.33 27.42
N ILE A 35 9.02 -21.77 26.20
CA ILE A 35 9.00 -20.93 25.02
C ILE A 35 7.55 -20.53 24.77
N ASN A 36 7.27 -19.22 24.80
CA ASN A 36 5.92 -18.71 24.63
C ASN A 36 5.45 -18.82 23.17
N SER A 37 4.13 -18.66 22.97
CA SER A 37 3.59 -18.61 21.62
C SER A 37 4.19 -17.46 20.81
N GLY A 38 4.57 -17.74 19.56
CA GLY A 38 5.24 -16.79 18.65
C GLY A 38 6.72 -16.60 18.94
N GLU A 39 7.33 -17.50 19.72
CA GLU A 39 8.77 -17.52 19.98
C GLU A 39 9.39 -18.82 19.47
N GLY A 40 10.66 -18.78 19.14
CA GLY A 40 11.48 -19.92 18.75
C GLY A 40 12.74 -19.98 19.60
N GLY A 41 13.14 -21.20 19.99
CA GLY A 41 14.30 -21.44 20.82
C GLY A 41 15.50 -21.97 20.06
N VAL A 42 16.67 -21.47 20.35
CA VAL A 42 17.96 -21.98 19.90
C VAL A 42 18.74 -22.53 21.09
N LEU A 43 19.12 -23.78 21.01
CA LEU A 43 19.87 -24.43 22.08
C LEU A 43 21.37 -24.17 21.94
N PHE A 44 21.98 -23.64 23.00
CA PHE A 44 23.42 -23.55 23.15
C PHE A 44 23.92 -24.65 24.08
N ARG A 45 24.71 -25.57 23.55
CA ARG A 45 25.30 -26.71 24.27
C ARG A 45 26.68 -26.33 24.78
N THR A 46 26.79 -26.02 26.06
CA THR A 46 28.06 -25.51 26.63
C THR A 46 29.21 -26.55 26.62
N LEU A 47 28.89 -27.81 26.75
CA LEU A 47 29.93 -28.88 26.88
C LEU A 47 30.22 -29.64 25.56
N THR A 48 29.50 -29.30 24.48
CA THR A 48 29.66 -30.00 23.18
C THR A 48 29.82 -28.98 22.03
N ASN A 49 28.98 -29.06 21.02
CA ASN A 49 29.17 -28.35 19.74
C ASN A 49 28.71 -26.87 19.74
N GLY A 50 28.43 -26.25 20.90
CA GLY A 50 27.96 -24.85 20.95
C GLY A 50 26.52 -24.71 20.48
N VAL A 51 26.27 -23.85 19.49
CA VAL A 51 24.93 -23.58 18.95
C VAL A 51 24.43 -24.79 18.15
N ASP A 52 23.22 -25.24 18.47
CA ASP A 52 22.50 -26.23 17.66
C ASP A 52 21.90 -25.53 16.43
N THR A 53 22.51 -25.72 15.29
CA THR A 53 22.09 -25.10 14.03
C THR A 53 21.10 -25.94 13.23
N GLU A 54 20.95 -27.20 13.58
CA GLU A 54 20.10 -28.14 12.84
C GLU A 54 18.66 -28.14 13.34
N ARG A 55 18.48 -27.77 14.64
CA ARG A 55 17.17 -27.88 15.29
C ARG A 55 16.76 -26.57 15.95
N THR A 56 15.59 -26.08 15.54
CA THR A 56 14.86 -25.00 16.24
C THR A 56 13.82 -25.60 17.17
N TYR A 57 13.77 -25.10 18.40
CA TYR A 57 12.82 -25.53 19.41
C TYR A 57 11.56 -24.66 19.34
N GLY A 58 10.41 -25.32 19.20
CA GLY A 58 9.12 -24.64 19.12
C GLY A 58 8.57 -24.23 20.48
N GLU A 59 7.34 -23.75 20.44
CA GLU A 59 6.55 -23.35 21.62
C GLU A 59 6.37 -24.50 22.60
N GLY A 60 6.27 -24.18 23.88
CA GLY A 60 5.97 -25.12 24.93
C GLY A 60 7.07 -25.28 25.97
N PHE A 61 6.94 -26.34 26.76
CA PHE A 61 7.85 -26.64 27.85
C PHE A 61 9.00 -27.53 27.37
N HIS A 62 10.23 -27.11 27.67
CA HIS A 62 11.46 -27.81 27.30
C HIS A 62 12.31 -28.10 28.52
N PHE A 63 12.84 -29.33 28.58
CA PHE A 63 13.75 -29.74 29.62
C PHE A 63 15.17 -29.76 29.06
N LEU A 64 16.08 -29.07 29.75
CA LEU A 64 17.45 -28.85 29.33
C LEU A 64 18.44 -29.40 30.35
N ALA A 65 19.61 -29.80 29.92
CA ALA A 65 20.70 -30.06 30.84
C ALA A 65 21.11 -28.73 31.56
N PRO A 66 21.45 -28.76 32.84
CA PRO A 66 21.65 -27.55 33.67
C PRO A 66 22.79 -26.63 33.18
N TRP A 67 23.68 -27.13 32.36
CA TRP A 67 24.78 -26.37 31.74
C TRP A 67 24.42 -25.80 30.37
N ASN A 68 23.32 -26.23 29.75
CA ASN A 68 22.89 -25.72 28.47
C ASN A 68 22.03 -24.44 28.62
N LYS A 69 21.98 -23.65 27.57
CA LYS A 69 21.19 -22.41 27.56
C LYS A 69 20.24 -22.44 26.37
N MET A 70 18.99 -22.05 26.60
CA MET A 70 18.04 -21.77 25.53
C MET A 70 18.02 -20.27 25.27
N ILE A 71 18.24 -19.91 24.01
CA ILE A 71 18.14 -18.52 23.55
C ILE A 71 16.81 -18.39 22.79
N VAL A 72 15.94 -17.52 23.27
CA VAL A 72 14.61 -17.34 22.71
C VAL A 72 14.61 -16.11 21.82
N TYR A 73 13.99 -16.29 20.62
CA TYR A 73 13.75 -15.28 19.61
C TYR A 73 12.27 -15.09 19.37
N ASN A 74 11.81 -13.85 19.17
CA ASN A 74 10.49 -13.57 18.68
C ASN A 74 10.48 -13.85 17.16
N VAL A 75 9.65 -14.80 16.73
CA VAL A 75 9.54 -15.23 15.31
C VAL A 75 8.30 -14.66 14.63
N ARG A 76 7.53 -13.83 15.35
CA ARG A 76 6.43 -13.08 14.75
C ARG A 76 6.95 -12.01 13.84
N GLN A 77 6.09 -11.56 12.95
CA GLN A 77 6.33 -10.37 12.15
C GLN A 77 6.55 -9.16 13.06
N GLN A 78 7.63 -8.45 12.80
CA GLN A 78 8.02 -7.22 13.50
C GLN A 78 8.11 -6.09 12.48
N GLU A 79 7.84 -4.87 12.94
CA GLU A 79 7.99 -3.67 12.13
C GLU A 79 9.16 -2.84 12.63
N ILE A 80 9.87 -2.26 11.68
CA ILE A 80 10.82 -1.17 11.93
C ILE A 80 10.53 -0.02 10.99
N ALA A 81 10.55 1.19 11.54
CA ALA A 81 10.52 2.43 10.78
C ALA A 81 11.90 3.09 10.86
N GLU A 82 12.44 3.47 9.71
CA GLU A 82 13.77 4.05 9.60
C GLU A 82 13.73 5.32 8.77
N GLU A 83 14.14 6.43 9.40
CA GLU A 83 14.34 7.70 8.69
C GLU A 83 15.80 7.80 8.21
N MET A 84 15.97 8.15 6.95
CA MET A 84 17.31 8.27 6.36
C MET A 84 17.38 9.40 5.37
N ASN A 85 18.55 10.01 5.28
CA ASN A 85 18.88 10.94 4.22
C ASN A 85 19.54 10.17 3.07
N VAL A 86 19.00 10.35 1.88
CA VAL A 86 19.46 9.71 0.63
C VAL A 86 19.65 10.76 -0.45
N LEU A 87 20.56 10.51 -1.37
CA LEU A 87 20.77 11.38 -2.52
C LEU A 87 20.01 10.81 -3.71
N SER A 88 19.27 11.67 -4.41
CA SER A 88 18.68 11.34 -5.71
C SER A 88 19.73 11.29 -6.82
N SER A 89 19.35 10.86 -8.02
CA SER A 89 20.23 10.79 -9.19
C SER A 89 20.87 12.15 -9.56
N ASN A 90 20.21 13.26 -9.20
CA ASN A 90 20.69 14.62 -9.42
C ASN A 90 21.54 15.17 -8.27
N GLY A 91 21.86 14.34 -7.26
CA GLY A 91 22.62 14.76 -6.07
C GLY A 91 21.84 15.59 -5.06
N LEU A 92 20.50 15.64 -5.16
CA LEU A 92 19.65 16.31 -4.18
C LEU A 92 19.45 15.41 -2.96
N GLU A 93 19.68 15.96 -1.77
CA GLU A 93 19.40 15.28 -0.51
C GLU A 93 17.89 15.23 -0.25
N ILE A 94 17.39 14.03 0.00
CA ILE A 94 15.98 13.71 0.26
C ILE A 94 15.90 12.97 1.58
N LYS A 95 14.97 13.37 2.45
CA LYS A 95 14.66 12.60 3.64
C LYS A 95 13.57 11.60 3.32
N ALA A 96 13.88 10.31 3.41
CA ALA A 96 12.97 9.20 3.21
C ALA A 96 12.67 8.52 4.55
N ASP A 97 11.39 8.21 4.79
CA ASP A 97 10.91 7.42 5.92
C ASP A 97 10.35 6.12 5.38
N VAL A 98 10.98 5.01 5.75
CA VAL A 98 10.68 3.68 5.23
C VAL A 98 10.39 2.74 6.37
N SER A 99 9.25 2.05 6.33
CA SER A 99 8.93 0.93 7.22
C SER A 99 9.20 -0.40 6.51
N ALA A 100 9.71 -1.35 7.28
CA ALA A 100 9.92 -2.72 6.83
C ALA A 100 9.29 -3.70 7.82
N TRP A 101 8.56 -4.69 7.31
CA TRP A 101 8.06 -5.82 8.07
C TRP A 101 8.93 -7.03 7.81
N TYR A 102 9.48 -7.55 8.88
CA TYR A 102 10.44 -8.66 8.82
C TYR A 102 10.20 -9.64 9.97
N ARG A 103 10.74 -10.83 9.81
CA ARG A 103 10.83 -11.85 10.85
C ARG A 103 12.10 -12.67 10.67
N PRO A 104 12.68 -13.21 11.74
CA PRO A 104 13.75 -14.20 11.59
C PRO A 104 13.20 -15.49 10.98
N SER A 105 13.98 -16.11 10.08
CA SER A 105 13.63 -17.38 9.46
C SER A 105 13.60 -18.48 10.54
N TYR A 106 12.42 -19.01 10.84
CA TYR A 106 12.23 -19.98 11.92
C TYR A 106 13.11 -21.22 11.76
N PRO A 107 13.22 -21.86 10.60
CA PRO A 107 14.08 -23.05 10.44
C PRO A 107 15.57 -22.75 10.59
N GLU A 108 15.97 -21.50 10.38
CA GLU A 108 17.37 -21.08 10.34
C GLU A 108 17.81 -20.25 11.56
N LEU A 109 17.00 -20.23 12.62
CA LEU A 109 17.32 -19.49 13.85
C LEU A 109 18.66 -19.87 14.48
N GLY A 110 19.05 -21.13 14.38
CA GLY A 110 20.35 -21.60 14.84
C GLY A 110 21.51 -20.95 14.09
N LEU A 111 21.42 -20.85 12.77
CA LEU A 111 22.40 -20.20 11.91
C LEU A 111 22.42 -18.68 12.15
N LEU A 112 21.24 -18.06 12.24
CA LEU A 112 21.11 -16.66 12.60
C LEU A 112 21.80 -16.35 13.92
N HIS A 113 21.57 -17.19 14.97
CA HIS A 113 22.21 -17.01 16.26
C HIS A 113 23.72 -17.19 16.19
N GLN A 114 24.19 -18.20 15.48
CA GLN A 114 25.62 -18.51 15.39
C GLN A 114 26.41 -17.41 14.66
N GLN A 115 25.88 -16.89 13.55
CA GLN A 115 26.60 -15.95 12.69
C GLN A 115 26.42 -14.49 13.10
N ILE A 116 25.24 -14.12 13.60
CA ILE A 116 24.84 -12.72 13.79
C ILE A 116 24.45 -12.45 15.26
N GLY A 117 23.72 -13.39 15.87
CA GLY A 117 23.29 -13.25 17.27
C GLY A 117 21.99 -12.45 17.43
N LYS A 118 21.67 -12.10 18.67
CA LYS A 118 20.42 -11.39 19.03
C LYS A 118 20.29 -9.97 18.46
N SER A 119 21.39 -9.37 18.06
CA SER A 119 21.40 -7.98 17.56
C SER A 119 21.16 -7.91 16.04
N TYR A 120 20.62 -8.95 15.41
CA TYR A 120 20.41 -9.03 13.97
C TYR A 120 19.64 -7.85 13.38
N LEU A 121 18.69 -7.28 14.12
CA LEU A 121 17.99 -6.06 13.72
C LEU A 121 18.97 -4.91 13.41
N ARG A 122 19.85 -4.61 14.36
CA ARG A 122 20.76 -3.46 14.27
C ARG A 122 21.96 -3.74 13.35
N VAL A 123 22.39 -4.99 13.25
CA VAL A 123 23.61 -5.37 12.53
C VAL A 123 23.31 -5.72 11.08
N VAL A 124 22.10 -6.22 10.79
CA VAL A 124 21.73 -6.72 9.47
C VAL A 124 20.53 -5.99 8.88
N VAL A 125 19.37 -5.98 9.56
CA VAL A 125 18.11 -5.48 8.98
C VAL A 125 18.20 -3.98 8.67
N ILE A 126 18.60 -3.17 9.63
CA ILE A 126 18.71 -1.71 9.43
C ILE A 126 19.75 -1.36 8.35
N PRO A 127 20.98 -1.89 8.40
CA PRO A 127 21.96 -1.62 7.35
C PRO A 127 21.53 -2.09 5.96
N ALA A 128 20.89 -3.25 5.84
CA ALA A 128 20.38 -3.76 4.57
C ALA A 128 19.31 -2.80 4.00
N LEU A 129 18.31 -2.45 4.81
CA LEU A 129 17.26 -1.52 4.41
C LEU A 129 17.84 -0.17 3.94
N ARG A 130 18.80 0.38 4.70
CA ARG A 130 19.45 1.64 4.34
C ARG A 130 20.27 1.53 3.06
N ALA A 131 20.96 0.41 2.86
CA ALA A 131 21.77 0.18 1.67
C ALA A 131 20.90 0.09 0.40
N SER A 132 19.84 -0.74 0.44
CA SER A 132 18.92 -0.91 -0.67
C SER A 132 18.17 0.40 -0.97
N ALA A 133 17.61 1.06 0.06
CA ALA A 133 16.91 2.32 -0.14
C ALA A 133 17.83 3.39 -0.76
N ARG A 134 19.08 3.49 -0.31
CA ARG A 134 20.05 4.43 -0.87
C ARG A 134 20.44 4.08 -2.31
N SER A 135 20.63 2.79 -2.58
CA SER A 135 20.96 2.28 -3.92
C SER A 135 19.84 2.58 -4.91
N VAL A 136 18.61 2.22 -4.56
CA VAL A 136 17.44 2.37 -5.44
C VAL A 136 17.08 3.84 -5.63
N ILE A 137 16.88 4.60 -4.54
CA ILE A 137 16.49 6.02 -4.62
C ILE A 137 17.52 6.83 -5.41
N GLY A 138 18.82 6.50 -5.31
CA GLY A 138 19.89 7.15 -6.06
C GLY A 138 19.81 7.01 -7.58
N ARG A 139 19.01 6.10 -8.11
CA ARG A 139 18.77 5.92 -9.56
C ARG A 139 17.67 6.83 -10.10
N TYR A 140 16.82 7.39 -9.24
CA TYR A 140 15.63 8.14 -9.62
C TYR A 140 15.80 9.64 -9.40
N THR A 141 15.12 10.43 -10.24
CA THR A 141 15.03 11.88 -10.05
C THR A 141 14.05 12.25 -8.94
N PRO A 142 14.21 13.43 -8.30
CA PRO A 142 13.29 13.88 -7.25
C PRO A 142 11.82 13.89 -7.67
N GLU A 143 11.55 14.23 -8.93
CA GLU A 143 10.20 14.23 -9.51
C GLU A 143 9.61 12.82 -9.59
N GLN A 144 10.40 11.84 -10.06
CA GLN A 144 9.98 10.44 -10.13
C GLN A 144 9.71 9.84 -8.75
N ILE A 145 10.56 10.19 -7.77
CA ILE A 145 10.42 9.74 -6.38
C ILE A 145 9.15 10.32 -5.73
N TYR A 146 8.86 11.61 -6.02
CA TYR A 146 7.75 12.31 -5.39
C TYR A 146 6.39 11.96 -5.98
N SER A 147 6.28 11.69 -7.29
CA SER A 147 4.98 11.60 -7.97
C SER A 147 4.73 10.32 -8.77
N THR A 148 5.63 9.94 -9.68
CA THR A 148 5.24 9.01 -10.75
C THR A 148 5.67 7.57 -10.56
N LYS A 149 6.74 7.31 -9.80
CA LYS A 149 7.35 5.97 -9.69
C LYS A 149 7.49 5.45 -8.27
N ARG A 150 6.72 5.97 -7.33
CA ARG A 150 6.83 5.60 -5.91
C ARG A 150 6.66 4.10 -5.70
N ASP A 151 5.65 3.50 -6.33
CA ASP A 151 5.36 2.07 -6.19
C ASP A 151 6.50 1.22 -6.77
N ALA A 152 6.99 1.56 -7.97
CA ALA A 152 8.13 0.87 -8.58
C ALA A 152 9.40 0.97 -7.73
N ILE A 153 9.67 2.12 -7.12
CA ILE A 153 10.79 2.33 -6.21
C ILE A 153 10.64 1.45 -4.95
N GLN A 154 9.43 1.39 -4.40
CA GLN A 154 9.13 0.54 -3.25
C GLN A 154 9.38 -0.93 -3.56
N ASP A 155 8.91 -1.41 -4.70
CA ASP A 155 9.09 -2.79 -5.15
C ASP A 155 10.58 -3.12 -5.38
N GLU A 156 11.35 -2.21 -5.99
CA GLU A 156 12.79 -2.38 -6.16
C GLU A 156 13.53 -2.43 -4.80
N ILE A 157 13.17 -1.56 -3.85
CA ILE A 157 13.75 -1.58 -2.51
C ILE A 157 13.42 -2.89 -1.81
N PHE A 158 12.18 -3.37 -1.95
CA PHE A 158 11.73 -4.63 -1.38
C PHE A 158 12.56 -5.81 -1.92
N GLU A 159 12.68 -5.94 -3.23
CA GLU A 159 13.42 -7.06 -3.85
C GLU A 159 14.92 -7.01 -3.50
N GLU A 160 15.55 -5.82 -3.56
CA GLU A 160 16.98 -5.68 -3.19
C GLU A 160 17.22 -6.00 -1.70
N THR A 161 16.34 -5.50 -0.81
CA THR A 161 16.45 -5.77 0.64
C THR A 161 16.19 -7.24 0.94
N LYS A 162 15.19 -7.85 0.31
CA LYS A 162 14.83 -9.26 0.49
C LYS A 162 15.99 -10.20 0.15
N LEU A 163 16.68 -9.94 -0.96
CA LEU A 163 17.85 -10.74 -1.34
C LEU A 163 18.96 -10.66 -0.28
N ILE A 164 19.25 -9.45 0.22
CA ILE A 164 20.29 -9.26 1.25
C ILE A 164 19.90 -9.94 2.57
N LEU A 165 18.63 -9.83 2.98
CA LEU A 165 18.15 -10.38 4.25
C LEU A 165 18.02 -11.91 4.21
N ALA A 166 17.62 -12.48 3.07
CA ALA A 166 17.52 -13.93 2.89
C ALA A 166 18.90 -14.63 3.11
N GLU A 167 19.99 -14.04 2.62
CA GLU A 167 21.35 -14.54 2.88
C GLU A 167 21.76 -14.48 4.37
N LYS A 168 21.01 -13.75 5.16
CA LYS A 168 21.25 -13.51 6.59
C LYS A 168 20.18 -14.12 7.50
N PHE A 169 19.41 -15.07 6.97
CA PHE A 169 18.40 -15.85 7.73
C PHE A 169 17.26 -14.98 8.29
N VAL A 170 16.89 -13.92 7.57
CA VAL A 170 15.79 -13.03 7.90
C VAL A 170 14.84 -12.93 6.71
N ASP A 171 13.58 -13.22 6.93
CA ASP A 171 12.51 -13.06 5.95
C ASP A 171 12.00 -11.62 5.97
N LEU A 172 11.88 -11.02 4.80
CA LEU A 172 11.24 -9.73 4.61
C LEU A 172 9.84 -9.95 4.05
N ASP A 173 8.83 -9.50 4.78
CA ASP A 173 7.44 -9.67 4.37
C ASP A 173 6.96 -8.51 3.49
N ASN A 174 7.31 -7.27 3.83
CA ASN A 174 6.93 -6.08 3.06
C ASN A 174 7.82 -4.87 3.38
N ILE A 175 7.81 -3.89 2.47
CA ILE A 175 8.38 -2.55 2.68
C ILE A 175 7.34 -1.50 2.29
N LEU A 176 7.29 -0.41 3.03
CA LEU A 176 6.45 0.74 2.73
C LEU A 176 7.27 2.03 2.84
N ILE A 177 7.26 2.82 1.78
CA ILE A 177 7.74 4.20 1.84
C ILE A 177 6.65 5.05 2.48
N ARG A 178 6.83 5.46 3.74
CA ARG A 178 5.84 6.22 4.50
C ARG A 178 5.76 7.67 4.04
N SER A 179 6.91 8.32 3.97
CA SER A 179 6.99 9.69 3.51
C SER A 179 8.30 9.98 2.79
N ILE A 180 8.23 10.97 1.88
CA ILE A 180 9.38 11.50 1.18
C ILE A 180 9.32 13.02 1.35
N ILE A 181 10.35 13.58 1.97
CA ILE A 181 10.43 15.01 2.26
C ILE A 181 11.53 15.61 1.37
N LEU A 182 11.09 16.49 0.48
CA LEU A 182 11.98 17.27 -0.39
C LEU A 182 12.26 18.67 0.23
N PRO A 183 13.38 19.30 -0.08
CA PRO A 183 13.57 20.70 0.26
C PRO A 183 12.42 21.56 -0.31
N PRO A 184 11.93 22.57 0.45
CA PRO A 184 10.71 23.33 0.08
C PRO A 184 10.80 24.00 -1.30
N THR A 185 11.98 24.48 -1.69
CA THR A 185 12.21 25.11 -3.00
C THR A 185 12.03 24.13 -4.16
N ILE A 186 12.51 22.91 -4.00
CA ILE A 186 12.39 21.87 -5.03
C ILE A 186 10.96 21.32 -5.07
N LYS A 187 10.35 21.13 -3.91
CA LYS A 187 8.96 20.71 -3.81
C LYS A 187 8.03 21.69 -4.56
N SER A 188 8.15 22.98 -4.31
CA SER A 188 7.34 24.00 -4.98
C SER A 188 7.58 24.06 -6.49
N ALA A 189 8.84 23.86 -6.95
CA ALA A 189 9.14 23.81 -8.38
C ALA A 189 8.50 22.58 -9.06
N ILE A 190 8.55 21.41 -8.43
CA ILE A 190 7.91 20.18 -8.93
C ILE A 190 6.39 20.36 -8.96
N GLU A 191 5.77 20.87 -7.88
CA GLU A 191 4.33 21.12 -7.82
C GLU A 191 3.88 22.12 -8.89
N SER A 192 4.64 23.19 -9.12
CA SER A 192 4.36 24.16 -10.19
C SER A 192 4.44 23.51 -11.58
N LYS A 193 5.46 22.68 -11.82
CA LYS A 193 5.62 21.94 -13.09
C LYS A 193 4.45 21.00 -13.31
N LEU A 194 4.11 20.18 -12.30
CA LEU A 194 2.98 19.23 -12.38
C LEU A 194 1.64 19.97 -12.63
N LYS A 195 1.45 21.14 -12.01
CA LYS A 195 0.27 21.97 -12.25
C LYS A 195 0.21 22.44 -13.71
N GLN A 196 1.32 22.91 -14.26
CA GLN A 196 1.38 23.34 -15.67
C GLN A 196 1.15 22.17 -16.65
N GLU A 197 1.67 20.98 -16.35
CA GLU A 197 1.40 19.79 -17.12
C GLU A 197 -0.08 19.40 -17.09
N GLN A 198 -0.73 19.47 -15.92
CA GLN A 198 -2.17 19.20 -15.79
C GLN A 198 -3.01 20.24 -16.54
N GLU A 199 -2.65 21.52 -16.44
CA GLU A 199 -3.31 22.58 -17.20
C GLU A 199 -3.17 22.36 -18.72
N SER A 200 -1.99 21.96 -19.20
CA SER A 200 -1.76 21.63 -20.61
C SER A 200 -2.64 20.46 -21.08
N LEU A 201 -2.69 19.39 -20.29
CA LEU A 201 -3.55 18.24 -20.59
C LEU A 201 -5.04 18.63 -20.59
N GLU A 202 -5.45 19.50 -19.67
CA GLU A 202 -6.84 20.02 -19.63
C GLU A 202 -7.17 20.81 -20.90
N TYR A 203 -6.23 21.63 -21.39
CA TYR A 203 -6.40 22.36 -22.65
C TYR A 203 -6.50 21.42 -23.85
N GLU A 204 -5.66 20.37 -23.91
CA GLU A 204 -5.75 19.36 -24.98
C GLU A 204 -7.12 18.64 -24.97
N PHE A 205 -7.61 18.24 -23.80
CA PHE A 205 -8.95 17.66 -23.69
C PHE A 205 -10.06 18.61 -24.08
N LYS A 206 -9.95 19.90 -23.71
CA LYS A 206 -10.92 20.94 -24.13
C LYS A 206 -10.91 21.13 -25.66
N LEU A 207 -9.72 21.12 -26.27
CA LEU A 207 -9.57 21.22 -27.73
C LEU A 207 -10.23 20.01 -28.42
N GLN A 208 -9.88 18.80 -28.01
CA GLN A 208 -10.47 17.58 -28.54
C GLN A 208 -12.01 17.52 -28.38
N LYS A 209 -12.51 18.00 -27.23
CA LYS A 209 -13.94 18.11 -26.99
C LYS A 209 -14.60 19.11 -27.95
N ALA A 210 -13.98 20.28 -28.14
CA ALA A 210 -14.50 21.31 -29.06
C ALA A 210 -14.48 20.82 -30.51
N GLU A 211 -13.44 20.13 -30.97
CA GLU A 211 -13.36 19.52 -32.28
C GLU A 211 -14.46 18.49 -32.50
N LYS A 212 -14.65 17.57 -31.53
CA LYS A 212 -15.73 16.56 -31.61
C LYS A 212 -17.12 17.21 -31.60
N GLU A 213 -17.31 18.27 -30.83
CA GLU A 213 -18.57 18.99 -30.80
C GLU A 213 -18.84 19.74 -32.11
N ALA A 214 -17.83 20.37 -32.71
CA ALA A 214 -17.94 21.01 -34.03
C ALA A 214 -18.25 19.97 -35.10
N GLU A 215 -17.64 18.81 -35.10
CA GLU A 215 -17.94 17.73 -36.02
C GLU A 215 -19.37 17.19 -35.80
N ARG A 216 -19.80 17.01 -34.58
CA ARG A 216 -21.18 16.63 -34.24
C ARG A 216 -22.18 17.63 -34.83
N GLN A 217 -21.93 18.95 -34.63
CA GLN A 217 -22.78 19.99 -35.18
C GLN A 217 -22.78 20.00 -36.70
N ARG A 218 -21.63 19.74 -37.33
CA ARG A 218 -21.52 19.61 -38.81
C ARG A 218 -22.36 18.45 -39.33
N ILE A 219 -22.28 17.28 -38.67
CA ILE A 219 -23.05 16.10 -39.01
C ILE A 219 -24.55 16.35 -38.83
N ASP A 220 -24.93 16.97 -37.69
CA ASP A 220 -26.34 17.34 -37.41
C ASP A 220 -26.89 18.32 -38.45
N ALA A 221 -26.13 19.37 -38.77
CA ALA A 221 -26.51 20.32 -39.79
C ALA A 221 -26.63 19.68 -41.18
N SER A 222 -25.70 18.80 -41.58
CA SER A 222 -25.75 18.07 -42.84
C SER A 222 -26.93 17.11 -42.89
N GLY A 223 -27.21 16.42 -41.77
CA GLY A 223 -28.39 15.56 -41.62
C GLY A 223 -29.71 16.33 -41.78
N LYS A 224 -29.82 17.50 -41.12
CA LYS A 224 -30.97 18.40 -41.27
C LYS A 224 -31.11 18.91 -42.68
N ALA A 225 -30.02 19.32 -43.35
CA ALA A 225 -30.06 19.74 -44.75
C ALA A 225 -30.50 18.62 -45.70
N ALA A 226 -29.97 17.40 -45.48
CA ALA A 226 -30.41 16.23 -46.26
C ALA A 226 -31.90 15.90 -46.06
N ALA A 227 -32.34 15.91 -44.78
CA ALA A 227 -33.76 15.70 -44.46
C ALA A 227 -34.66 16.77 -45.08
N ASN A 228 -34.29 18.05 -45.03
CA ASN A 228 -35.02 19.13 -45.64
C ASN A 228 -35.03 19.01 -47.15
N LYS A 229 -33.96 18.55 -47.81
CA LYS A 229 -33.92 18.30 -49.25
C LYS A 229 -34.90 17.21 -49.67
N ILE A 230 -34.97 16.12 -48.88
CA ILE A 230 -35.92 15.02 -49.13
C ILE A 230 -37.37 15.50 -48.93
N LEU A 231 -37.60 16.26 -47.83
CA LEU A 231 -38.92 16.84 -47.58
C LEU A 231 -39.35 17.76 -48.70
N ASN A 232 -38.50 18.69 -49.13
CA ASN A 232 -38.80 19.61 -50.23
C ASN A 232 -39.07 18.90 -51.55
N ALA A 233 -38.37 17.78 -51.83
CA ALA A 233 -38.61 16.96 -53.00
C ALA A 233 -39.94 16.20 -52.96
N SER A 234 -40.43 15.90 -51.75
CA SER A 234 -41.69 15.17 -51.52
C SER A 234 -42.88 16.09 -51.27
N LEU A 235 -42.68 17.37 -50.93
CA LEU A 235 -43.75 18.35 -50.63
C LEU A 235 -44.33 18.87 -51.94
N THR A 236 -45.48 18.33 -52.32
CA THR A 236 -46.34 18.92 -53.37
C THR A 236 -47.34 19.90 -52.74
N ASP A 237 -47.83 20.87 -53.51
CA ASP A 237 -48.84 21.86 -53.02
C ASP A 237 -50.06 21.18 -52.37
N LYS A 238 -50.42 19.96 -52.81
CA LYS A 238 -51.49 19.17 -52.22
C LYS A 238 -51.20 18.73 -50.80
N ILE A 239 -49.96 18.28 -50.53
CA ILE A 239 -49.51 17.81 -49.19
C ILE A 239 -49.40 19.01 -48.22
N LEU A 240 -48.94 20.17 -48.70
CA LEU A 240 -48.92 21.40 -47.91
C LEU A 240 -50.30 21.87 -47.48
N ARG A 241 -51.28 21.80 -48.38
CA ARG A 241 -52.68 22.09 -48.09
C ARG A 241 -53.29 21.12 -47.08
N GLU A 242 -53.03 19.84 -47.24
CA GLU A 242 -53.49 18.80 -46.32
C GLU A 242 -52.93 19.01 -44.89
N LYS A 243 -51.59 19.23 -44.76
CA LYS A 243 -50.98 19.56 -43.46
C LYS A 243 -51.51 20.87 -42.85
N GLY A 244 -51.78 21.87 -43.68
CA GLY A 244 -52.43 23.12 -43.24
C GLY A 244 -53.84 22.87 -42.66
N ILE A 245 -54.64 22.02 -43.31
CA ILE A 245 -55.95 21.61 -42.83
C ILE A 245 -55.87 20.86 -41.50
N PHE A 246 -54.93 19.88 -41.39
CA PHE A 246 -54.73 19.14 -40.15
C PHE A 246 -54.28 20.04 -39.01
N ALA A 247 -53.33 20.96 -39.20
CA ALA A 247 -52.90 21.91 -38.20
C ALA A 247 -54.04 22.85 -37.74
N THR A 248 -54.88 23.25 -38.67
CA THR A 248 -56.09 24.06 -38.37
C THR A 248 -57.11 23.26 -37.54
N LEU A 249 -57.28 21.97 -37.85
CA LEU A 249 -58.16 21.05 -37.12
C LEU A 249 -57.69 20.78 -35.70
N GLU A 250 -56.34 20.65 -35.48
CA GLU A 250 -55.74 20.47 -34.16
C GLU A 250 -55.89 21.77 -33.33
N LEU A 251 -55.65 22.92 -33.94
CA LEU A 251 -55.89 24.22 -33.31
C LEU A 251 -57.38 24.41 -32.91
N ALA A 252 -58.30 23.97 -33.73
CA ALA A 252 -59.74 24.03 -33.43
C ALA A 252 -60.16 23.10 -32.30
N LYS A 253 -59.42 22.04 -32.01
CA LYS A 253 -59.65 21.10 -30.91
C LYS A 253 -58.97 21.52 -29.60
N SER A 254 -58.10 22.51 -29.61
CA SER A 254 -57.36 22.95 -28.42
C SER A 254 -58.28 23.78 -27.50
N PRO A 255 -58.44 23.44 -26.22
CA PRO A 255 -59.32 24.15 -25.29
C PRO A 255 -58.84 25.58 -24.92
N ASN A 256 -57.66 25.99 -25.34
CA ASN A 256 -57.04 27.30 -25.06
C ASN A 256 -56.97 28.22 -26.29
N THR A 257 -57.80 28.00 -27.30
CA THR A 257 -57.74 28.77 -28.57
C THR A 257 -58.33 30.18 -28.39
N LYS A 258 -57.46 31.15 -28.32
CA LYS A 258 -57.82 32.55 -28.57
C LYS A 258 -57.74 32.79 -30.08
N VAL A 259 -58.80 33.36 -30.61
CA VAL A 259 -59.13 33.70 -32.01
C VAL A 259 -57.95 33.64 -33.01
N VAL A 260 -58.00 32.66 -33.92
CA VAL A 260 -57.08 32.59 -35.06
C VAL A 260 -57.80 33.21 -36.28
N VAL A 261 -57.33 34.36 -36.73
CA VAL A 261 -57.76 34.91 -38.02
C VAL A 261 -56.88 34.36 -39.13
N ILE A 262 -57.44 33.48 -39.95
CA ILE A 262 -56.73 32.93 -41.12
C ILE A 262 -56.87 33.96 -42.25
N GLY A 263 -55.85 34.80 -42.42
CA GLY A 263 -55.77 35.68 -43.57
C GLY A 263 -55.43 34.89 -44.86
N ASN A 264 -56.08 35.22 -45.94
CA ASN A 264 -55.82 34.67 -47.24
C ASN A 264 -54.55 35.31 -47.84
N SER A 265 -53.37 34.87 -47.38
CA SER A 265 -52.11 35.19 -48.04
C SER A 265 -51.74 34.06 -49.01
N LYS A 266 -51.18 34.43 -50.13
CA LYS A 266 -50.78 33.49 -51.20
C LYS A 266 -49.86 32.37 -50.71
N ASP A 267 -49.33 32.43 -49.49
CA ASP A 267 -48.37 31.50 -48.88
C ASP A 267 -48.92 30.64 -47.73
N GLY A 268 -50.26 30.71 -47.45
CA GLY A 268 -50.97 29.75 -46.58
C GLY A 268 -50.54 29.72 -45.08
N MET A 269 -49.86 30.73 -44.55
CA MET A 269 -49.47 30.75 -43.14
C MET A 269 -50.52 31.46 -42.28
N PRO A 270 -50.96 30.87 -41.18
CA PRO A 270 -51.88 31.55 -40.22
C PRO A 270 -51.15 32.63 -39.47
N LEU A 271 -51.71 33.85 -39.49
CA LEU A 271 -51.30 34.95 -38.59
C LEU A 271 -51.95 34.75 -37.21
N ILE A 272 -51.15 34.48 -36.23
CA ILE A 272 -51.57 34.38 -34.82
C ILE A 272 -51.47 35.78 -34.20
N LEU A 273 -52.57 36.43 -33.98
CA LEU A 273 -52.66 37.63 -33.15
C LEU A 273 -52.94 37.21 -31.70
N GLY A 274 -51.84 37.16 -30.88
CA GLY A 274 -51.96 36.97 -29.48
C GLY A 274 -52.35 38.29 -28.80
N ASP A 275 -53.39 38.24 -27.97
CA ASP A 275 -53.74 39.36 -27.12
C ASP A 275 -52.79 39.38 -25.90
N SER A 276 -52.05 40.48 -25.75
CA SER A 276 -51.20 40.70 -24.61
C SER A 276 -52.04 41.24 -23.44
N LYS A 277 -52.17 40.45 -22.38
CA LYS A 277 -52.42 40.96 -21.04
C LYS A 277 -51.23 40.61 -20.17
#